data_ce0db2efd7f93c2729b4fef3a03c258c
#
_entry.id   ce0db2efd7f93c2729b4fef3a03c258c
#
_cell.length_a   1.000
_cell.length_b   1.000
_cell.length_c   1.000
_cell.angle_alpha   90.00
_cell.angle_beta   90.00
_cell.angle_gamma   90.00
#
_symmetry.space_group_name_H-M   'P 1'
#
loop_
_entity.id
_entity.type
_entity.pdbx_description
1 polymer ?
#
loop_
_entity_poly.entity_id
_entity_poly.type
_entity_poly.pdbx_seq_one_letter_code
_entity_poly.pdbx_strand_id
1 'polypeptide(L)'
;MRKALTQLLCLLLLLPLLTGCGGSLQTSGSAPSAPPQKKETVSASPSPSPTPEPTPSSDPEEEARQKRLEEAQDGFIWEKGYLYAVDDEGNLKTDCWIGVLYFNKDGQYTSGSKELDILVAGVIDKNTKPSMTRFEKLRAVYNYTRDHIDYIGWGNHEMSFQPAHGKNGWMIDIAIEALRDAHGNCYYFAAEFAALARGLGYQAYAVGGVFSAMQDPHGWVVILDEDETEWFCDPEMEYRLKDWKERGGDVEEVPNCFYRNQEELEFELAMSYSTSIDPYAAEKQEAEERKKAAAAKTKPGTAKTAVENTALATAAPASTTTPVINQKTTP
;
A
#
# COMPACT_ATOMS: atom_id res chain seq x y z
N MET A 1 -18.86 -18.10 -40.11
CA MET A 1 -19.20 -19.47 -39.77
C MET A 1 -18.02 -20.14 -39.06
N ARG A 2 -17.65 -19.72 -37.84
CA ARG A 2 -16.66 -20.39 -36.98
C ARG A 2 -16.88 -19.95 -35.53
N LYS A 3 -18.11 -20.00 -35.02
CA LYS A 3 -18.47 -19.68 -33.61
C LYS A 3 -19.37 -20.75 -32.96
N ALA A 4 -19.21 -22.02 -33.31
CA ALA A 4 -20.09 -23.08 -32.81
C ALA A 4 -19.36 -24.38 -32.44
N LEU A 5 -18.13 -24.29 -31.89
CA LEU A 5 -17.42 -25.52 -31.52
C LEU A 5 -16.68 -25.46 -30.19
N THR A 6 -16.96 -24.50 -29.30
CA THR A 6 -16.27 -24.41 -27.98
C THR A 6 -17.23 -24.57 -26.80
N GLN A 7 -18.52 -24.90 -27.03
CA GLN A 7 -19.50 -25.04 -25.92
C GLN A 7 -19.89 -26.49 -25.59
N LEU A 8 -19.11 -27.50 -25.97
CA LEU A 8 -19.50 -28.90 -25.72
C LEU A 8 -18.46 -29.72 -24.94
N LEU A 9 -17.72 -29.15 -24.01
CA LEU A 9 -16.79 -29.95 -23.20
C LEU A 9 -16.78 -29.65 -21.70
N CYS A 10 -17.75 -29.00 -21.12
CA CYS A 10 -17.86 -28.76 -19.67
C CYS A 10 -19.19 -29.25 -19.06
N LEU A 11 -19.73 -30.37 -19.53
CA LEU A 11 -20.97 -30.94 -18.96
C LEU A 11 -20.83 -32.41 -18.62
N LEU A 12 -19.86 -32.81 -17.82
CA LEU A 12 -19.79 -34.15 -17.22
C LEU A 12 -18.82 -34.10 -16.03
N LEU A 13 -19.31 -33.80 -14.84
CA LEU A 13 -18.78 -34.23 -13.54
C LEU A 13 -19.49 -33.50 -12.39
N LEU A 14 -20.80 -33.77 -12.21
CA LEU A 14 -21.50 -33.50 -10.95
C LEU A 14 -22.45 -34.66 -10.70
N LEU A 15 -22.03 -35.63 -9.89
CA LEU A 15 -22.92 -36.54 -9.19
C LEU A 15 -22.77 -36.31 -7.67
N PRO A 16 -23.87 -36.12 -6.94
CA PRO A 16 -23.85 -35.93 -5.49
C PRO A 16 -23.87 -37.27 -4.79
N LEU A 17 -23.11 -37.41 -3.72
CA LEU A 17 -23.28 -38.46 -2.73
C LEU A 17 -24.02 -37.89 -1.49
N LEU A 18 -25.32 -38.19 -1.46
CA LEU A 18 -26.21 -38.11 -0.29
C LEU A 18 -26.17 -39.47 0.43
N THR A 19 -25.83 -39.50 1.72
CA THR A 19 -26.27 -40.41 2.77
C THR A 19 -25.75 -39.83 4.08
N GLY A 20 -26.46 -39.59 5.16
CA GLY A 20 -27.75 -40.02 5.58
C GLY A 20 -27.69 -40.19 7.10
N CYS A 21 -28.71 -39.72 7.81
CA CYS A 21 -29.19 -40.12 9.18
C CYS A 21 -28.21 -39.84 10.36
N GLY A 22 -28.55 -39.20 11.41
CA GLY A 22 -29.83 -39.14 12.14
C GLY A 22 -29.52 -39.45 13.62
N GLY A 23 -30.07 -38.73 14.58
CA GLY A 23 -30.02 -39.21 15.98
C GLY A 23 -29.96 -38.12 17.03
N SER A 24 -31.08 -37.52 17.31
CA SER A 24 -31.45 -36.84 18.56
C SER A 24 -31.40 -37.80 19.74
N LEU A 25 -30.91 -37.34 20.90
CA LEU A 25 -31.44 -37.76 22.20
C LEU A 25 -30.96 -36.80 23.30
N GLN A 26 -31.95 -36.16 23.93
CA GLN A 26 -31.87 -35.50 25.23
C GLN A 26 -31.75 -36.57 26.32
N THR A 27 -30.97 -36.31 27.37
CA THR A 27 -31.34 -36.73 28.72
C THR A 27 -30.76 -35.78 29.77
N SER A 28 -31.65 -35.31 30.60
CA SER A 28 -31.53 -34.67 31.90
C SER A 28 -30.85 -35.58 32.93
N GLY A 29 -30.09 -34.98 33.87
CA GLY A 29 -29.62 -35.75 35.03
C GLY A 29 -28.86 -34.89 36.05
N SER A 30 -29.60 -34.37 37.00
CA SER A 30 -29.41 -34.19 38.46
C SER A 30 -27.98 -34.14 39.03
N ALA A 31 -27.78 -33.12 39.85
CA ALA A 31 -26.71 -32.99 40.83
C ALA A 31 -26.80 -34.01 41.98
N PRO A 32 -25.71 -34.34 42.63
CA PRO A 32 -25.76 -34.73 44.07
C PRO A 32 -24.87 -33.84 44.95
N SER A 33 -25.38 -33.74 46.15
CA SER A 33 -25.02 -33.02 47.35
C SER A 33 -23.60 -33.24 47.87
N ALA A 34 -23.09 -32.21 48.57
CA ALA A 34 -21.88 -32.21 49.36
C ALA A 34 -22.01 -33.00 50.70
N PRO A 35 -20.93 -33.60 51.19
CA PRO A 35 -20.82 -34.05 52.60
C PRO A 35 -20.01 -33.04 53.46
N PRO A 36 -20.05 -33.15 54.79
CA PRO A 36 -19.85 -32.06 55.73
C PRO A 36 -18.40 -31.83 56.15
N GLN A 37 -18.13 -30.58 56.51
CA GLN A 37 -16.89 -30.08 57.07
C GLN A 37 -16.50 -30.69 58.41
N LYS A 38 -15.22 -31.10 58.55
CA LYS A 38 -14.53 -31.22 59.82
C LYS A 38 -13.72 -29.98 60.12
N LYS A 39 -14.04 -29.35 61.24
CA LYS A 39 -13.22 -28.27 61.83
C LYS A 39 -11.93 -28.86 62.39
N GLU A 40 -10.81 -28.39 61.89
CA GLU A 40 -9.53 -28.48 62.59
C GLU A 40 -9.00 -27.07 62.89
N THR A 41 -8.78 -26.83 64.16
CA THR A 41 -8.20 -25.61 64.72
C THR A 41 -6.69 -25.69 64.54
N VAL A 42 -6.12 -24.78 63.71
CA VAL A 42 -4.67 -24.65 63.63
C VAL A 42 -4.30 -23.21 64.00
N SER A 43 -3.37 -23.16 64.94
CA SER A 43 -2.65 -22.04 65.56
C SER A 43 -2.19 -20.96 64.58
N ALA A 44 -2.43 -19.71 64.96
CA ALA A 44 -1.94 -18.52 64.25
C ALA A 44 -0.40 -18.42 64.29
N SER A 45 0.22 -18.50 63.11
CA SER A 45 1.60 -18.05 62.87
C SER A 45 1.56 -16.59 62.41
N PRO A 46 2.52 -15.74 62.78
CA PRO A 46 2.48 -14.31 62.43
C PRO A 46 2.64 -14.17 60.88
N SER A 47 1.70 -13.44 60.32
CA SER A 47 1.69 -13.01 58.92
C SER A 47 2.95 -12.24 58.59
N PRO A 48 3.67 -12.59 57.49
CA PRO A 48 4.73 -11.73 57.02
C PRO A 48 4.09 -10.41 56.51
N SER A 49 4.73 -9.31 56.90
CA SER A 49 4.42 -7.96 56.40
C SER A 49 4.37 -7.95 54.88
N PRO A 50 3.37 -7.32 54.24
CA PRO A 50 3.36 -7.26 52.78
C PRO A 50 4.58 -6.54 52.30
N THR A 51 5.40 -7.26 51.50
CA THR A 51 6.42 -6.63 50.66
C THR A 51 5.71 -5.60 49.79
N PRO A 52 6.17 -4.35 49.75
CA PRO A 52 5.56 -3.37 48.86
C PRO A 52 5.66 -3.93 47.41
N GLU A 53 4.53 -4.11 46.80
CA GLU A 53 4.44 -4.34 45.36
C GLU A 53 5.19 -3.23 44.64
N PRO A 54 6.11 -3.51 43.74
CA PRO A 54 6.77 -2.46 42.99
C PRO A 54 5.68 -1.68 42.23
N THR A 55 5.50 -0.43 42.62
CA THR A 55 4.72 0.55 41.88
C THR A 55 5.35 0.61 40.49
N PRO A 56 4.63 0.29 39.39
CA PRO A 56 5.17 0.46 38.07
C PRO A 56 5.45 1.98 37.90
N SER A 57 6.70 2.35 37.91
CA SER A 57 7.15 3.64 37.39
C SER A 57 7.14 3.49 35.91
N SER A 58 5.99 3.74 35.25
CA SER A 58 5.91 3.74 33.80
C SER A 58 6.63 4.99 33.32
N ASP A 59 7.78 4.78 32.69
CA ASP A 59 8.43 5.81 31.89
C ASP A 59 7.49 6.15 30.74
N PRO A 60 7.06 7.42 30.57
CA PRO A 60 6.14 7.81 29.50
C PRO A 60 6.64 7.40 28.11
N GLU A 61 7.96 7.34 27.91
CA GLU A 61 8.54 6.90 26.64
C GLU A 61 8.40 5.38 26.45
N GLU A 62 8.49 4.59 27.53
CA GLU A 62 8.26 3.14 27.47
C GLU A 62 6.79 2.82 27.15
N GLU A 63 5.84 3.55 27.77
CA GLU A 63 4.42 3.43 27.42
C GLU A 63 4.16 3.78 25.96
N ALA A 64 4.82 4.83 25.44
CA ALA A 64 4.69 5.24 24.05
C ALA A 64 5.26 4.18 23.09
N ARG A 65 6.39 3.55 23.43
CA ARG A 65 6.97 2.44 22.64
C ARG A 65 6.04 1.23 22.61
N GLN A 66 5.55 0.82 23.78
CA GLN A 66 4.62 -0.30 23.90
C GLN A 66 3.35 -0.06 23.07
N LYS A 67 2.78 1.13 23.17
CA LYS A 67 1.62 1.52 22.38
C LYS A 67 1.90 1.43 20.87
N ARG A 68 3.05 1.92 20.40
CA ARG A 68 3.43 1.82 18.99
C ARG A 68 3.55 0.37 18.53
N LEU A 69 4.10 -0.52 19.36
CA LEU A 69 4.17 -1.96 19.04
C LEU A 69 2.79 -2.62 18.95
N GLU A 70 1.87 -2.24 19.84
CA GLU A 70 0.48 -2.75 19.81
C GLU A 70 -0.31 -2.28 18.60
N GLU A 71 -0.06 -1.06 18.11
CA GLU A 71 -0.75 -0.46 16.97
C GLU A 71 -0.07 -0.77 15.62
N ALA A 72 1.15 -1.28 15.62
CA ALA A 72 1.93 -1.51 14.40
C ALA A 72 1.34 -2.65 13.55
N GLN A 73 1.28 -2.39 12.25
CA GLN A 73 0.95 -3.38 11.22
C GLN A 73 2.13 -3.44 10.24
N ASP A 74 2.78 -4.58 10.15
CA ASP A 74 3.98 -4.78 9.32
C ASP A 74 5.09 -3.74 9.58
N GLY A 75 5.28 -3.33 10.85
CA GLY A 75 6.26 -2.32 11.23
C GLY A 75 5.86 -0.87 10.93
N PHE A 76 4.57 -0.61 10.64
CA PHE A 76 4.04 0.72 10.36
C PHE A 76 2.89 1.09 11.27
N ILE A 77 2.81 2.38 11.62
CA ILE A 77 1.67 2.99 12.32
C ILE A 77 1.19 4.24 11.56
N TRP A 78 -0.05 4.64 11.82
CA TRP A 78 -0.63 5.85 11.21
C TRP A 78 -1.18 6.78 12.30
N GLU A 79 -0.78 8.05 12.21
CA GLU A 79 -1.35 9.10 13.03
C GLU A 79 -1.92 10.20 12.12
N LYS A 80 -3.24 10.40 12.18
CA LYS A 80 -3.97 11.38 11.32
C LYS A 80 -3.65 11.20 9.83
N GLY A 81 -3.56 9.94 9.40
CA GLY A 81 -3.24 9.57 8.03
C GLY A 81 -1.76 9.62 7.64
N TYR A 82 -0.90 10.19 8.47
CA TYR A 82 0.55 10.16 8.25
C TYR A 82 1.15 8.83 8.68
N LEU A 83 2.05 8.32 7.85
CA LEU A 83 2.74 7.05 8.05
C LEU A 83 4.03 7.24 8.83
N TYR A 84 4.27 6.34 9.80
CA TYR A 84 5.52 6.22 10.55
C TYR A 84 5.98 4.76 10.51
N ALA A 85 7.30 4.53 10.48
CA ALA A 85 7.88 3.20 10.62
C ALA A 85 8.43 3.00 12.03
N VAL A 86 8.23 1.80 12.58
CA VAL A 86 8.73 1.41 13.90
C VAL A 86 9.68 0.22 13.81
N ASP A 87 10.63 0.14 14.74
CA ASP A 87 11.50 -1.01 14.90
C ASP A 87 10.89 -2.05 15.88
N ASP A 88 11.61 -3.15 16.12
CA ASP A 88 11.14 -4.24 16.98
C ASP A 88 11.07 -3.83 18.47
N GLU A 89 11.68 -2.71 18.86
CA GLU A 89 11.63 -2.12 20.19
C GLU A 89 10.58 -1.00 20.32
N GLY A 90 9.83 -0.70 19.25
CA GLY A 90 8.81 0.34 19.22
C GLY A 90 9.32 1.76 19.04
N ASN A 91 10.60 1.94 18.68
CA ASN A 91 11.13 3.25 18.36
C ASN A 91 10.77 3.64 16.92
N LEU A 92 10.58 4.94 16.68
CA LEU A 92 10.40 5.45 15.33
C LEU A 92 11.71 5.33 14.53
N LYS A 93 11.62 4.79 13.32
CA LYS A 93 12.73 4.82 12.36
C LYS A 93 12.79 6.21 11.74
N THR A 94 13.94 6.90 11.90
CA THR A 94 14.12 8.29 11.47
C THR A 94 15.28 8.42 10.50
N ASP A 95 15.21 9.42 9.60
CA ASP A 95 16.26 9.76 8.63
C ASP A 95 16.74 8.52 7.85
N CYS A 96 15.80 7.71 7.38
CA CYS A 96 16.11 6.44 6.73
C CYS A 96 15.17 6.11 5.56
N TRP A 97 15.63 5.18 4.74
CA TRP A 97 14.86 4.62 3.63
C TRP A 97 14.42 3.20 3.94
N ILE A 98 13.17 2.89 3.59
CA ILE A 98 12.64 1.52 3.52
C ILE A 98 12.16 1.31 2.09
N GLY A 99 12.98 0.68 1.25
CA GLY A 99 12.74 0.63 -0.19
C GLY A 99 12.69 2.02 -0.82
N VAL A 100 11.56 2.40 -1.39
CA VAL A 100 11.31 3.74 -1.97
C VAL A 100 10.72 4.74 -0.99
N LEU A 101 10.45 4.33 0.25
CA LEU A 101 9.84 5.17 1.26
C LEU A 101 10.92 5.84 2.10
N TYR A 102 10.94 7.18 2.12
CA TYR A 102 11.84 7.94 3.00
C TYR A 102 11.11 8.43 4.24
N PHE A 103 11.68 8.12 5.41
CA PHE A 103 11.23 8.59 6.72
C PHE A 103 12.15 9.71 7.20
N ASN A 104 11.57 10.87 7.44
CA ASN A 104 12.29 12.08 7.84
C ASN A 104 12.82 12.00 9.28
N LYS A 105 13.42 13.09 9.80
CA LYS A 105 13.98 13.15 11.15
C LYS A 105 12.94 12.99 12.26
N ASP A 106 11.68 13.26 11.96
CA ASP A 106 10.55 13.08 12.88
C ASP A 106 9.93 11.68 12.76
N GLY A 107 10.50 10.79 11.92
CA GLY A 107 10.02 9.44 11.67
C GLY A 107 8.82 9.36 10.73
N GLN A 108 8.38 10.48 10.17
CA GLN A 108 7.25 10.54 9.27
C GLN A 108 7.70 10.24 7.83
N TYR A 109 6.95 9.41 7.11
CA TYR A 109 7.12 9.25 5.67
C TYR A 109 6.88 10.57 4.96
N THR A 110 7.70 10.85 3.94
CA THR A 110 7.50 11.97 3.04
C THR A 110 7.80 11.58 1.60
N SER A 111 6.97 12.05 0.69
CA SER A 111 7.18 11.96 -0.77
C SER A 111 8.26 12.95 -1.26
N GLY A 112 8.72 13.86 -0.41
CA GLY A 112 9.53 15.02 -0.78
C GLY A 112 8.71 16.26 -1.13
N SER A 113 7.38 16.13 -1.26
CA SER A 113 6.44 17.23 -1.46
C SER A 113 5.49 17.34 -0.27
N LYS A 114 5.63 18.43 0.49
CA LYS A 114 4.75 18.68 1.64
C LYS A 114 3.28 18.76 1.24
N GLU A 115 2.99 19.27 0.05
CA GLU A 115 1.61 19.36 -0.45
C GLU A 115 1.03 17.98 -0.69
N LEU A 116 1.77 17.10 -1.38
CA LEU A 116 1.34 15.72 -1.59
C LEU A 116 1.17 14.96 -0.27
N ASP A 117 2.10 15.12 0.66
CA ASP A 117 2.05 14.45 1.97
C ASP A 117 0.76 14.81 2.75
N ILE A 118 0.35 16.10 2.70
CA ILE A 118 -0.89 16.57 3.34
C ILE A 118 -2.13 15.98 2.66
N LEU A 119 -2.17 15.98 1.33
CA LEU A 119 -3.29 15.46 0.55
C LEU A 119 -3.47 13.95 0.79
N VAL A 120 -2.38 13.19 0.70
CA VAL A 120 -2.35 11.75 0.96
C VAL A 120 -2.82 11.44 2.37
N ALA A 121 -2.26 12.11 3.38
CA ALA A 121 -2.66 11.90 4.77
C ALA A 121 -4.16 12.20 4.99
N GLY A 122 -4.67 13.27 4.39
CA GLY A 122 -6.09 13.63 4.47
C GLY A 122 -7.02 12.58 3.87
N VAL A 123 -6.63 11.96 2.75
CA VAL A 123 -7.41 10.87 2.14
C VAL A 123 -7.36 9.61 3.01
N ILE A 124 -6.20 9.22 3.50
CA ILE A 124 -6.03 8.04 4.36
C ILE A 124 -6.84 8.19 5.65
N ASP A 125 -6.70 9.33 6.34
CA ASP A 125 -7.43 9.60 7.60
C ASP A 125 -8.94 9.52 7.42
N LYS A 126 -9.44 10.05 6.30
CA LYS A 126 -10.88 10.09 6.01
C LYS A 126 -11.47 8.74 5.55
N ASN A 127 -10.69 7.94 4.81
CA ASN A 127 -11.20 6.74 4.14
C ASN A 127 -10.79 5.43 4.82
N THR A 128 -9.95 5.48 5.87
CA THR A 128 -9.54 4.28 6.61
C THR A 128 -9.90 4.36 8.08
N LYS A 129 -9.83 3.21 8.77
CA LYS A 129 -10.09 3.11 10.22
C LYS A 129 -8.92 2.39 10.89
N PRO A 130 -8.63 2.67 12.17
CA PRO A 130 -7.59 1.95 12.90
C PRO A 130 -7.80 0.42 12.94
N SER A 131 -9.07 -0.04 12.93
CA SER A 131 -9.41 -1.46 12.93
C SER A 131 -9.18 -2.19 11.60
N MET A 132 -8.94 -1.46 10.51
CA MET A 132 -8.64 -2.06 9.21
C MET A 132 -7.20 -2.58 9.20
N THR A 133 -7.01 -3.77 8.63
CA THR A 133 -5.68 -4.25 8.26
C THR A 133 -5.05 -3.32 7.21
N ARG A 134 -3.73 -3.36 7.08
CA ARG A 134 -3.01 -2.58 6.06
C ARG A 134 -3.53 -2.86 4.64
N PHE A 135 -3.86 -4.13 4.34
CA PHE A 135 -4.44 -4.52 3.05
C PHE A 135 -5.86 -3.98 2.84
N GLU A 136 -6.70 -3.98 3.88
CA GLU A 136 -8.03 -3.35 3.81
C GLU A 136 -7.95 -1.85 3.60
N LYS A 137 -6.97 -1.17 4.23
CA LYS A 137 -6.68 0.25 3.98
C LYS A 137 -6.27 0.48 2.52
N LEU A 138 -5.40 -0.40 1.96
CA LEU A 138 -5.00 -0.34 0.56
C LEU A 138 -6.20 -0.46 -0.38
N ARG A 139 -7.10 -1.43 -0.11
CA ARG A 139 -8.34 -1.58 -0.90
C ARG A 139 -9.24 -0.36 -0.77
N ALA A 140 -9.32 0.25 0.42
CA ALA A 140 -10.14 1.44 0.63
C ALA A 140 -9.64 2.63 -0.20
N VAL A 141 -8.33 2.89 -0.23
CA VAL A 141 -7.78 3.98 -1.05
C VAL A 141 -7.79 3.67 -2.55
N TYR A 142 -7.71 2.38 -2.94
CA TYR A 142 -7.93 1.99 -4.32
C TYR A 142 -9.36 2.32 -4.78
N ASN A 143 -10.36 1.94 -3.98
CA ASN A 143 -11.74 2.28 -4.28
C ASN A 143 -11.99 3.79 -4.29
N TYR A 144 -11.32 4.53 -3.38
CA TYR A 144 -11.36 5.98 -3.39
C TYR A 144 -10.84 6.53 -4.72
N THR A 145 -9.65 6.15 -5.16
CA THR A 145 -9.08 6.61 -6.45
C THR A 145 -9.99 6.26 -7.62
N ARG A 146 -10.48 5.02 -7.68
CA ARG A 146 -11.38 4.57 -8.76
C ARG A 146 -12.65 5.43 -8.85
N ASP A 147 -13.22 5.82 -7.71
CA ASP A 147 -14.52 6.51 -7.65
C ASP A 147 -14.35 8.04 -7.47
N HIS A 148 -13.12 8.56 -7.26
CA HIS A 148 -12.82 9.97 -7.02
C HIS A 148 -12.55 10.74 -8.31
N ILE A 149 -11.86 10.11 -9.27
CA ILE A 149 -11.40 10.78 -10.49
C ILE A 149 -12.44 10.61 -11.60
N ASP A 150 -12.95 11.72 -12.12
CA ASP A 150 -13.73 11.74 -13.34
C ASP A 150 -12.79 11.61 -14.55
N TYR A 151 -12.99 10.58 -15.36
CA TYR A 151 -12.15 10.34 -16.54
C TYR A 151 -12.43 11.35 -17.65
N ILE A 152 -11.40 12.09 -18.02
CA ILE A 152 -11.43 12.99 -19.16
C ILE A 152 -10.79 12.30 -20.36
N GLY A 153 -11.63 11.82 -21.28
CA GLY A 153 -11.19 11.06 -22.45
C GLY A 153 -10.24 11.84 -23.37
N TRP A 154 -9.59 11.09 -24.26
CA TRP A 154 -8.59 11.58 -25.24
C TRP A 154 -9.01 12.76 -26.12
N GLY A 155 -10.31 13.09 -26.18
CA GLY A 155 -10.82 14.24 -26.93
C GLY A 155 -10.64 15.58 -26.25
N ASN A 156 -10.19 15.61 -25.02
CA ASN A 156 -10.00 16.84 -24.27
C ASN A 156 -8.51 17.22 -24.31
N HIS A 157 -8.15 18.16 -25.18
CA HIS A 157 -6.77 18.55 -25.46
C HIS A 157 -5.99 19.08 -24.23
N GLU A 158 -6.68 19.48 -23.17
CA GLU A 158 -6.08 19.99 -21.94
C GLU A 158 -5.44 18.86 -21.08
N MET A 159 -5.81 17.60 -21.33
CA MET A 159 -5.37 16.45 -20.54
C MET A 159 -4.52 15.45 -21.35
N SER A 160 -3.69 15.98 -22.25
CA SER A 160 -2.79 15.16 -23.09
C SER A 160 -1.50 14.73 -22.38
N PHE A 161 -1.45 14.81 -21.04
CA PHE A 161 -0.26 14.44 -20.32
C PHE A 161 0.08 12.97 -20.57
N GLN A 162 1.30 12.74 -21.00
CA GLN A 162 1.96 11.45 -21.07
C GLN A 162 3.34 11.58 -20.44
N PRO A 163 3.73 10.66 -19.55
CA PRO A 163 5.07 10.72 -18.99
C PRO A 163 6.10 10.60 -20.12
N ALA A 164 7.07 11.50 -20.13
CA ALA A 164 8.17 11.41 -21.06
C ALA A 164 9.06 10.22 -20.67
N HIS A 165 9.55 9.47 -21.69
CA HIS A 165 10.46 8.36 -21.49
C HIS A 165 11.65 8.74 -20.59
N GLY A 166 11.95 7.91 -19.60
CA GLY A 166 13.11 8.06 -18.72
C GLY A 166 13.02 9.23 -17.73
N LYS A 167 11.88 9.89 -17.58
CA LYS A 167 11.66 10.89 -16.53
C LYS A 167 10.97 10.26 -15.32
N ASN A 168 11.74 10.11 -14.24
CA ASN A 168 11.20 9.83 -12.92
C ASN A 168 10.65 11.14 -12.31
N GLY A 169 9.65 11.05 -11.44
CA GLY A 169 9.13 12.21 -10.70
C GLY A 169 7.84 12.82 -11.25
N TRP A 170 7.33 12.38 -12.40
CA TRP A 170 6.03 12.82 -12.90
C TRP A 170 4.88 12.48 -11.95
N MET A 171 5.04 11.40 -11.18
CA MET A 171 4.01 10.90 -10.26
C MET A 171 3.61 11.95 -9.21
N ILE A 172 4.56 12.71 -8.64
CA ILE A 172 4.28 13.67 -7.56
C ILE A 172 3.36 14.79 -8.06
N ASP A 173 3.71 15.43 -9.16
CA ASP A 173 2.94 16.56 -9.70
C ASP A 173 1.55 16.11 -10.15
N ILE A 174 1.47 14.98 -10.85
CA ILE A 174 0.19 14.43 -11.33
C ILE A 174 -0.68 13.94 -10.17
N ALA A 175 -0.10 13.33 -9.13
CA ALA A 175 -0.86 12.94 -7.94
C ALA A 175 -1.45 14.16 -7.19
N ILE A 176 -0.70 15.28 -7.11
CA ILE A 176 -1.22 16.52 -6.53
C ILE A 176 -2.42 17.03 -7.33
N GLU A 177 -2.29 17.08 -8.66
CA GLU A 177 -3.38 17.51 -9.54
C GLU A 177 -4.60 16.60 -9.41
N ALA A 178 -4.41 15.26 -9.47
CA ALA A 178 -5.49 14.29 -9.31
C ALA A 178 -6.24 14.47 -8.00
N LEU A 179 -5.51 14.52 -6.87
CA LEU A 179 -6.09 14.68 -5.53
C LEU A 179 -6.84 15.99 -5.31
N ARG A 180 -6.46 17.07 -6.03
CA ARG A 180 -7.10 18.38 -5.91
C ARG A 180 -8.28 18.57 -6.86
N ASP A 181 -8.11 18.15 -8.09
CA ASP A 181 -8.99 18.54 -9.18
C ASP A 181 -10.00 17.42 -9.52
N ALA A 182 -9.79 16.20 -9.00
CA ALA A 182 -10.67 15.05 -9.14
C ALA A 182 -11.02 14.68 -10.59
N HIS A 183 -10.14 14.95 -11.54
CA HIS A 183 -10.31 14.60 -12.94
C HIS A 183 -8.97 14.31 -13.61
N GLY A 184 -8.97 13.46 -14.61
CA GLY A 184 -7.75 13.09 -15.29
C GLY A 184 -7.88 11.90 -16.24
N ASN A 185 -6.75 11.46 -16.77
CA ASN A 185 -6.64 10.25 -17.57
C ASN A 185 -6.02 9.10 -16.75
N CYS A 186 -5.72 7.97 -17.38
CA CYS A 186 -5.14 6.79 -16.72
C CYS A 186 -3.87 7.07 -15.90
N TYR A 187 -3.05 8.04 -16.30
CA TYR A 187 -1.86 8.42 -15.53
C TYR A 187 -2.19 9.12 -14.21
N TYR A 188 -3.29 9.86 -14.15
CA TYR A 188 -3.79 10.50 -12.92
C TYR A 188 -4.28 9.46 -11.92
N PHE A 189 -5.03 8.45 -12.37
CA PHE A 189 -5.42 7.31 -11.54
C PHE A 189 -4.19 6.55 -11.00
N ALA A 190 -3.21 6.30 -11.86
CA ALA A 190 -1.99 5.60 -11.46
C ALA A 190 -1.17 6.41 -10.44
N ALA A 191 -0.97 7.71 -10.67
CA ALA A 191 -0.20 8.58 -9.79
C ALA A 191 -0.86 8.75 -8.42
N GLU A 192 -2.17 9.00 -8.37
CA GLU A 192 -2.92 9.14 -7.13
C GLU A 192 -2.87 7.85 -6.32
N PHE A 193 -3.21 6.72 -6.94
CA PHE A 193 -3.20 5.44 -6.19
C PHE A 193 -1.81 5.05 -5.73
N ALA A 194 -0.76 5.24 -6.54
CA ALA A 194 0.61 4.97 -6.11
C ALA A 194 1.03 5.84 -4.92
N ALA A 195 0.67 7.11 -4.90
CA ALA A 195 0.95 8.02 -3.79
C ALA A 195 0.22 7.59 -2.51
N LEU A 196 -1.06 7.23 -2.61
CA LEU A 196 -1.86 6.72 -1.49
C LEU A 196 -1.32 5.38 -0.96
N ALA A 197 -0.94 4.47 -1.84
CA ALA A 197 -0.34 3.19 -1.46
C ALA A 197 1.01 3.39 -0.74
N ARG A 198 1.85 4.34 -1.19
CA ARG A 198 3.08 4.73 -0.48
C ARG A 198 2.79 5.31 0.90
N GLY A 199 1.74 6.12 1.04
CA GLY A 199 1.25 6.62 2.34
C GLY A 199 0.75 5.50 3.27
N LEU A 200 0.50 4.30 2.74
CA LEU A 200 0.19 3.08 3.50
C LEU A 200 1.39 2.14 3.65
N GLY A 201 2.60 2.58 3.28
CA GLY A 201 3.83 1.80 3.46
C GLY A 201 4.11 0.77 2.38
N TYR A 202 3.41 0.79 1.24
CA TYR A 202 3.66 -0.13 0.13
C TYR A 202 4.76 0.39 -0.79
N GLN A 203 5.52 -0.54 -1.37
CA GLN A 203 6.49 -0.27 -2.43
C GLN A 203 5.73 -0.14 -3.77
N ALA A 204 5.01 0.97 -3.94
CA ALA A 204 4.12 1.20 -5.07
C ALA A 204 4.74 2.13 -6.10
N TYR A 205 4.54 1.81 -7.37
CA TYR A 205 5.11 2.52 -8.52
C TYR A 205 4.01 2.81 -9.53
N ALA A 206 3.88 4.07 -9.93
CA ALA A 206 3.05 4.42 -11.07
C ALA A 206 3.82 4.10 -12.37
N VAL A 207 3.23 3.27 -13.19
CA VAL A 207 3.84 2.74 -14.43
C VAL A 207 3.13 3.32 -15.64
N GLY A 208 3.89 3.70 -16.65
CA GLY A 208 3.37 4.08 -17.96
C GLY A 208 3.78 3.08 -19.04
N GLY A 209 2.87 2.79 -19.93
CA GLY A 209 3.12 1.84 -20.99
C GLY A 209 2.08 1.87 -22.09
N VAL A 210 1.89 0.74 -22.71
CA VAL A 210 0.86 0.52 -23.70
C VAL A 210 -0.04 -0.64 -23.28
N PHE A 211 -1.29 -0.53 -23.63
CA PHE A 211 -2.33 -1.46 -23.30
C PHE A 211 -3.02 -1.90 -24.58
N SER A 212 -3.33 -3.19 -24.69
CA SER A 212 -3.96 -3.80 -25.85
C SER A 212 -3.09 -3.99 -27.09
N ALA A 213 -3.64 -4.74 -28.06
CA ALA A 213 -3.02 -4.95 -29.38
C ALA A 213 -2.92 -3.66 -30.22
N MET A 214 -3.70 -2.62 -29.89
CA MET A 214 -3.68 -1.34 -30.60
C MET A 214 -2.60 -0.39 -30.07
N GLN A 215 -1.84 -0.79 -29.04
CA GLN A 215 -0.77 -0.01 -28.46
C GLN A 215 -1.26 1.34 -27.85
N ASP A 216 -2.44 1.32 -27.24
CA ASP A 216 -2.99 2.49 -26.59
C ASP A 216 -2.14 2.87 -25.36
N PRO A 217 -1.66 4.11 -25.25
CA PRO A 217 -0.93 4.58 -24.07
C PRO A 217 -1.79 4.43 -22.80
N HIS A 218 -1.19 3.88 -21.73
CA HIS A 218 -1.89 3.61 -20.49
C HIS A 218 -0.99 3.75 -19.27
N GLY A 219 -1.62 4.03 -18.13
CA GLY A 219 -0.96 4.12 -16.82
C GLY A 219 -1.64 3.21 -15.80
N TRP A 220 -0.83 2.46 -15.04
CA TRP A 220 -1.29 1.58 -13.96
C TRP A 220 -0.32 1.62 -12.78
N VAL A 221 -0.55 0.82 -11.76
CA VAL A 221 0.34 0.73 -10.59
C VAL A 221 0.86 -0.69 -10.45
N VAL A 222 2.15 -0.80 -10.14
CA VAL A 222 2.78 -2.03 -9.68
C VAL A 222 3.16 -1.87 -8.22
N ILE A 223 2.80 -2.84 -7.40
CA ILE A 223 3.20 -2.95 -6.00
C ILE A 223 4.15 -4.13 -5.88
N LEU A 224 5.31 -3.90 -5.27
CA LEU A 224 6.27 -4.97 -4.96
C LEU A 224 6.04 -5.48 -3.54
N ASP A 225 5.92 -6.78 -3.40
CA ASP A 225 5.95 -7.47 -2.13
C ASP A 225 7.39 -7.62 -1.60
N GLU A 226 7.52 -8.15 -0.39
CA GLU A 226 8.82 -8.37 0.26
C GLU A 226 9.72 -9.37 -0.50
N ASP A 227 9.13 -10.32 -1.22
CA ASP A 227 9.80 -11.30 -2.09
C ASP A 227 10.00 -10.79 -3.53
N GLU A 228 9.76 -9.50 -3.77
CA GLU A 228 9.83 -8.83 -5.08
C GLU A 228 8.76 -9.31 -6.09
N THR A 229 7.72 -9.99 -5.63
CA THR A 229 6.56 -10.32 -6.48
C THR A 229 5.82 -9.03 -6.87
N GLU A 230 5.52 -8.91 -8.15
CA GLU A 230 4.82 -7.76 -8.72
C GLU A 230 3.31 -7.99 -8.74
N TRP A 231 2.57 -7.04 -8.14
CA TRP A 231 1.12 -7.03 -8.11
C TRP A 231 0.57 -5.83 -8.86
N PHE A 232 -0.29 -6.10 -9.83
CA PHE A 232 -0.88 -5.09 -10.69
C PHE A 232 -2.15 -4.52 -10.08
N CYS A 233 -2.29 -3.20 -10.16
CA CYS A 233 -3.49 -2.46 -9.76
C CYS A 233 -3.84 -1.44 -10.83
N ASP A 234 -5.06 -1.52 -11.37
CA ASP A 234 -5.51 -0.62 -12.42
C ASP A 234 -6.89 -0.03 -12.09
N PRO A 235 -6.92 1.04 -11.27
CA PRO A 235 -8.18 1.66 -10.88
C PRO A 235 -8.92 2.31 -12.06
N GLU A 236 -8.22 2.78 -13.10
CA GLU A 236 -8.84 3.35 -14.28
C GLU A 236 -9.56 2.31 -15.12
N MET A 237 -8.95 1.16 -15.34
CA MET A 237 -9.60 0.08 -16.10
C MET A 237 -10.86 -0.42 -15.40
N GLU A 238 -10.83 -0.60 -14.08
CA GLU A 238 -12.01 -0.99 -13.29
C GLU A 238 -13.09 0.12 -13.37
N TYR A 239 -12.70 1.39 -13.28
CA TYR A 239 -13.61 2.54 -13.48
C TYR A 239 -14.24 2.53 -14.85
N ARG A 240 -13.45 2.41 -15.92
CA ARG A 240 -13.91 2.41 -17.32
C ARG A 240 -14.89 1.30 -17.62
N LEU A 241 -14.61 0.09 -17.15
CA LEU A 241 -15.50 -1.05 -17.36
C LEU A 241 -16.80 -0.93 -16.56
N LYS A 242 -16.74 -0.36 -15.36
CA LYS A 242 -17.92 -0.04 -14.54
C LYS A 242 -18.79 1.00 -15.24
N ASP A 243 -18.20 2.12 -15.67
CA ASP A 243 -18.91 3.18 -16.41
C ASP A 243 -19.53 2.66 -17.71
N TRP A 244 -18.78 1.81 -18.46
CA TRP A 244 -19.30 1.19 -19.67
C TRP A 244 -20.50 0.29 -19.40
N LYS A 245 -20.46 -0.51 -18.35
CA LYS A 245 -21.58 -1.35 -17.91
C LYS A 245 -22.79 -0.51 -17.51
N GLU A 246 -22.59 0.56 -16.72
CA GLU A 246 -23.66 1.44 -16.27
C GLU A 246 -24.37 2.17 -17.43
N ARG A 247 -23.66 2.42 -18.52
CA ARG A 247 -24.20 3.00 -19.76
C ARG A 247 -24.85 1.95 -20.68
N GLY A 248 -24.99 0.72 -20.25
CA GLY A 248 -25.60 -0.36 -21.00
C GLY A 248 -24.67 -1.06 -21.99
N GLY A 249 -23.36 -0.93 -21.80
CA GLY A 249 -22.36 -1.67 -22.57
C GLY A 249 -22.37 -3.15 -22.27
N ASP A 250 -21.80 -3.95 -23.18
CA ASP A 250 -21.74 -5.41 -23.08
C ASP A 250 -20.60 -5.84 -22.13
N VAL A 251 -20.82 -5.64 -20.84
CA VAL A 251 -19.93 -6.09 -19.74
C VAL A 251 -20.78 -6.89 -18.77
N GLU A 252 -20.61 -8.21 -18.76
CA GLU A 252 -21.38 -9.10 -17.89
C GLU A 252 -21.00 -8.87 -16.41
N GLU A 253 -19.70 -8.88 -16.10
CA GLU A 253 -19.14 -8.61 -14.78
C GLU A 253 -17.91 -7.70 -14.93
N VAL A 254 -17.79 -6.70 -14.05
CA VAL A 254 -16.62 -5.81 -14.01
C VAL A 254 -15.47 -6.57 -13.38
N PRO A 255 -14.37 -6.81 -14.09
CA PRO A 255 -13.20 -7.47 -13.56
C PRO A 255 -12.62 -6.72 -12.34
N ASN A 256 -12.13 -7.46 -11.36
CA ASN A 256 -11.39 -6.89 -10.25
C ASN A 256 -9.95 -6.60 -10.71
N CYS A 257 -9.61 -5.32 -10.86
CA CYS A 257 -8.27 -4.88 -11.27
C CYS A 257 -7.38 -4.47 -10.09
N PHE A 258 -7.71 -4.91 -8.89
CA PHE A 258 -6.96 -4.62 -7.66
C PHE A 258 -6.09 -5.80 -7.23
N TYR A 259 -4.79 -5.58 -7.10
CA TYR A 259 -3.81 -6.51 -6.54
C TYR A 259 -3.83 -7.88 -7.22
N ARG A 260 -3.59 -7.88 -8.52
CA ARG A 260 -3.67 -9.06 -9.39
C ARG A 260 -2.31 -9.46 -9.94
N ASN A 261 -2.14 -10.73 -10.18
CA ASN A 261 -1.07 -11.19 -11.04
C ASN A 261 -1.30 -10.68 -12.47
N GLN A 262 -0.24 -10.29 -13.18
CA GLN A 262 -0.34 -9.72 -14.52
C GLN A 262 -1.01 -10.68 -15.51
N GLU A 263 -0.56 -11.93 -15.57
CA GLU A 263 -1.08 -12.93 -16.53
C GLU A 263 -2.58 -13.23 -16.31
N GLU A 264 -3.01 -13.30 -15.04
CA GLU A 264 -4.41 -13.50 -14.68
C GLU A 264 -5.27 -12.30 -15.08
N LEU A 265 -4.79 -11.09 -14.84
CA LEU A 265 -5.48 -9.86 -15.19
C LEU A 265 -5.59 -9.71 -16.71
N GLU A 266 -4.51 -9.94 -17.44
CA GLU A 266 -4.48 -9.93 -18.90
C GLU A 266 -5.43 -10.95 -19.52
N PHE A 267 -5.49 -12.15 -18.93
CA PHE A 267 -6.42 -13.20 -19.37
C PHE A 267 -7.88 -12.78 -19.15
N GLU A 268 -8.21 -12.22 -17.98
CA GLU A 268 -9.56 -11.80 -17.63
C GLU A 268 -10.03 -10.63 -18.49
N LEU A 269 -9.16 -9.66 -18.73
CA LEU A 269 -9.43 -8.51 -19.59
C LEU A 269 -9.39 -8.84 -21.09
N ALA A 270 -8.85 -9.98 -21.48
CA ALA A 270 -8.50 -10.34 -22.85
C ALA A 270 -7.60 -9.28 -23.53
N MET A 271 -6.69 -8.68 -22.78
CA MET A 271 -5.81 -7.60 -23.19
C MET A 271 -4.43 -7.82 -22.57
N SER A 272 -3.42 -7.08 -23.03
CA SER A 272 -2.05 -7.17 -22.50
C SER A 272 -1.51 -5.81 -22.09
N TYR A 273 -0.70 -5.81 -21.05
CA TYR A 273 0.07 -4.67 -20.58
C TYR A 273 1.52 -4.81 -21.03
N SER A 274 2.06 -3.76 -21.62
CA SER A 274 3.47 -3.72 -22.00
C SER A 274 4.09 -2.42 -21.52
N THR A 275 5.00 -2.50 -20.58
CA THR A 275 5.71 -1.35 -20.04
C THR A 275 6.60 -0.75 -21.13
N SER A 276 6.28 0.45 -21.59
CA SER A 276 7.10 1.21 -22.54
C SER A 276 8.01 2.21 -21.84
N ILE A 277 7.63 2.58 -20.62
CA ILE A 277 8.39 3.39 -19.71
C ILE A 277 8.54 2.53 -18.46
N ASP A 278 9.74 2.20 -18.09
CA ASP A 278 10.03 1.57 -16.81
C ASP A 278 10.36 2.69 -15.79
N PRO A 279 9.34 3.39 -15.23
CA PRO A 279 9.56 4.53 -14.37
C PRO A 279 10.09 4.10 -13.02
N TYR A 280 9.91 2.86 -12.64
CA TYR A 280 10.41 2.36 -11.37
C TYR A 280 11.76 1.63 -11.50
N ALA A 281 12.27 1.35 -12.70
CA ALA A 281 13.59 0.72 -12.84
C ALA A 281 14.67 1.56 -12.15
N ALA A 282 14.66 2.88 -12.35
CA ALA A 282 15.60 3.77 -11.70
C ALA A 282 15.36 3.85 -10.18
N GLU A 283 14.11 4.02 -9.73
CA GLU A 283 13.78 4.04 -8.30
C GLU A 283 14.10 2.69 -7.62
N LYS A 284 13.82 1.57 -8.30
CA LYS A 284 14.16 0.23 -7.84
C LYS A 284 15.67 0.05 -7.73
N GLN A 285 16.42 0.47 -8.75
CA GLN A 285 17.88 0.44 -8.73
C GLN A 285 18.46 1.27 -7.58
N GLU A 286 17.99 2.49 -7.38
CA GLU A 286 18.42 3.34 -6.28
C GLU A 286 18.07 2.74 -4.91
N ALA A 287 16.90 2.12 -4.75
CA ALA A 287 16.51 1.42 -3.54
C ALA A 287 17.46 0.24 -3.25
N GLU A 288 17.80 -0.54 -4.26
CA GLU A 288 18.76 -1.63 -4.15
C GLU A 288 20.18 -1.15 -3.80
N GLU A 289 20.63 -0.05 -4.37
CA GLU A 289 21.93 0.56 -4.04
C GLU A 289 21.96 1.05 -2.59
N ARG A 290 20.85 1.68 -2.10
CA ARG A 290 20.70 2.07 -0.69
C ARG A 290 20.74 0.86 0.24
N LYS A 291 20.03 -0.21 -0.09
CA LYS A 291 20.03 -1.48 0.67
C LYS A 291 21.42 -2.09 0.76
N LYS A 292 22.16 -2.13 -0.35
CA LYS A 292 23.56 -2.61 -0.37
C LYS A 292 24.48 -1.74 0.45
N ALA A 293 24.33 -0.41 0.38
CA ALA A 293 25.13 0.53 1.18
C ALA A 293 24.85 0.41 2.67
N ALA A 294 23.61 0.20 3.08
CA ALA A 294 23.23 -0.04 4.47
C ALA A 294 23.83 -1.36 4.99
N ALA A 295 23.73 -2.45 4.22
CA ALA A 295 24.31 -3.75 4.56
C ALA A 295 25.85 -3.72 4.68
N ALA A 296 26.51 -2.88 3.89
CA ALA A 296 27.95 -2.70 3.98
C ALA A 296 28.39 -1.99 5.28
N LYS A 297 27.55 -1.09 5.83
CA LYS A 297 27.81 -0.37 7.09
C LYS A 297 27.61 -1.28 8.32
N THR A 298 26.78 -2.29 8.23
CA THR A 298 26.46 -3.23 9.33
C THR A 298 27.43 -4.40 9.46
N LYS A 299 28.34 -4.63 8.50
CA LYS A 299 29.41 -5.64 8.66
C LYS A 299 30.42 -5.13 9.70
N PRO A 300 30.73 -5.89 10.77
CA PRO A 300 31.72 -5.50 11.76
C PRO A 300 33.09 -5.43 11.08
N GLY A 301 33.52 -4.20 10.81
CA GLY A 301 34.83 -3.91 10.24
C GLY A 301 35.91 -4.09 11.29
N THR A 302 36.91 -4.91 10.98
CA THR A 302 38.23 -4.82 11.60
C THR A 302 38.71 -3.36 11.56
N ALA A 303 38.86 -2.77 12.75
CA ALA A 303 39.39 -1.43 12.90
C ALA A 303 40.74 -1.28 12.18
N LYS A 304 40.77 -0.44 11.17
CA LYS A 304 42.01 0.24 10.74
C LYS A 304 41.72 1.73 10.68
N THR A 305 42.35 2.40 11.64
CA THR A 305 42.46 3.84 11.76
C THR A 305 42.98 4.45 10.47
N ALA A 306 42.16 5.28 9.82
CA ALA A 306 42.64 6.29 8.90
C ALA A 306 41.71 7.50 9.02
N VAL A 307 42.24 8.54 9.60
CA VAL A 307 41.67 9.88 9.59
C VAL A 307 41.89 10.43 8.19
N GLU A 308 40.84 10.69 7.45
CA GLU A 308 40.92 11.67 6.36
C GLU A 308 39.53 12.30 6.14
N ASN A 309 39.53 13.60 6.35
CA ASN A 309 38.42 14.49 6.07
C ASN A 309 38.07 14.49 4.58
N THR A 310 36.83 14.14 4.25
CA THR A 310 36.25 14.64 3.00
C THR A 310 34.79 14.98 3.27
N ALA A 311 34.52 16.28 3.24
CA ALA A 311 33.18 16.83 3.30
C ALA A 311 32.40 16.35 2.05
N LEU A 312 31.39 15.52 2.24
CA LEU A 312 30.46 15.17 1.19
C LEU A 312 29.30 16.16 1.22
N ALA A 313 29.27 17.00 0.19
CA ALA A 313 28.21 17.98 -0.03
C ALA A 313 26.88 17.25 -0.24
N THR A 314 25.91 17.54 0.59
CA THR A 314 24.49 17.24 0.39
C THR A 314 24.00 18.01 -0.81
N ALA A 315 23.79 17.34 -1.93
CA ALA A 315 23.07 17.89 -3.07
C ALA A 315 21.57 17.79 -2.81
N ALA A 316 20.96 18.92 -2.47
CA ALA A 316 19.52 19.09 -2.59
C ALA A 316 19.13 19.08 -4.07
N PRO A 317 17.97 18.56 -4.47
CA PRO A 317 17.54 18.61 -5.86
C PRO A 317 17.40 20.08 -6.30
N ALA A 318 18.08 20.40 -7.40
CA ALA A 318 18.07 21.73 -7.98
C ALA A 318 16.68 22.06 -8.51
N SER A 319 16.09 23.13 -7.98
CA SER A 319 14.91 23.81 -8.53
C SER A 319 15.23 24.30 -9.94
N THR A 320 14.68 23.66 -10.96
CA THR A 320 14.81 24.09 -12.35
C THR A 320 13.83 25.24 -12.63
N THR A 321 14.34 26.44 -12.62
CA THR A 321 13.67 27.62 -13.19
C THR A 321 13.53 27.45 -14.69
N THR A 322 12.28 27.39 -15.16
CA THR A 322 11.92 27.38 -16.58
C THR A 322 12.29 28.72 -17.23
N PRO A 323 12.99 28.74 -18.38
CA PRO A 323 13.18 30.00 -19.10
C PRO A 323 11.89 30.40 -19.85
N VAL A 324 11.43 31.60 -19.57
CA VAL A 324 10.36 32.29 -20.31
C VAL A 324 10.82 32.51 -21.76
N ILE A 325 10.17 31.83 -22.70
CA ILE A 325 10.37 32.10 -24.13
C ILE A 325 9.50 33.29 -24.51
N ASN A 326 10.17 34.40 -24.77
CA ASN A 326 9.61 35.62 -25.29
C ASN A 326 9.28 35.41 -26.78
N GLN A 327 8.01 35.22 -27.13
CA GLN A 327 7.57 35.22 -28.52
C GLN A 327 7.51 36.66 -29.03
N LYS A 328 8.40 36.98 -29.94
CA LYS A 328 8.44 38.23 -30.70
C LYS A 328 7.46 38.09 -31.87
N THR A 329 6.36 38.84 -31.80
CA THR A 329 5.47 39.06 -32.93
C THR A 329 6.15 39.99 -33.93
N THR A 330 6.12 39.63 -35.18
CA THR A 330 6.43 40.52 -36.30
C THR A 330 5.42 40.27 -37.45
N PRO A 331 5.09 41.31 -38.21
CA PRO A 331 3.80 41.67 -38.77
C PRO A 331 3.32 40.81 -39.92
#